data_7210e975770b3fbf6479a3fede0fc067
#
_entry.id   7210e975770b3fbf6479a3fede0fc067
#
_cell.length_a   1.000
_cell.length_b   1.000
_cell.length_c   1.000
_cell.angle_alpha   90.00
_cell.angle_beta   90.00
_cell.angle_gamma   90.00
#
_symmetry.space_group_name_H-M   'P 1'
#
loop_
_entity.id
_entity.type
_entity.pdbx_description
1 polymer ?
#
loop_
_entity_poly.entity_id
_entity_poly.type
_entity_poly.pdbx_seq_one_letter_code
_entity_poly.pdbx_strand_id
1 'polypeptide(L)'
;MSAAVSIRGLATRFDEHWVHRDLDLEIEAGELVSLVGGSGSGKTTLLRQMVGLLLPTRGEIRVLGEPLFGGGPERERALRRRFGVLFQQGALFSAFSVFDNIAFPLRELKRLDEATIRDLVMLKLDMVELLPRHAYLMPAELSGGMIKRVALARSLALEPELLLLDEPTAGLDPDRSDSFVRLIRTLGRELGLTVVLVTHDLDTLAGLSTRVAVLAEHRILAYDTIDAVLRIDHPFIRNFFLSERSVRALESAKRLGD
;
A
#
# COMPACT_ATOMS: atom_id res chain seq x y z
N MET A 1 21.85 1.39 0.79
CA MET A 1 20.67 0.74 0.17
C MET A 1 20.02 1.80 -0.72
N SER A 2 19.37 1.45 -1.80
CA SER A 2 18.73 2.44 -2.68
C SER A 2 17.30 2.70 -2.20
N ALA A 3 16.88 3.96 -2.20
CA ALA A 3 15.52 4.33 -1.85
C ALA A 3 14.50 3.73 -2.84
N ALA A 4 13.47 3.06 -2.32
CA ALA A 4 12.34 2.59 -3.11
C ALA A 4 11.39 3.73 -3.49
N VAL A 5 11.22 4.70 -2.58
CA VAL A 5 10.48 5.94 -2.83
C VAL A 5 11.29 7.11 -2.30
N SER A 6 11.52 8.13 -3.11
CA SER A 6 12.15 9.39 -2.71
C SER A 6 11.28 10.56 -3.15
N ILE A 7 10.87 11.37 -2.20
CA ILE A 7 10.03 12.56 -2.40
C ILE A 7 10.80 13.76 -1.87
N ARG A 8 10.94 14.81 -2.69
CA ARG A 8 11.70 16.01 -2.33
C ARG A 8 10.94 17.29 -2.65
N GLY A 9 10.80 18.16 -1.65
CA GLY A 9 10.16 19.46 -1.73
C GLY A 9 8.75 19.41 -2.30
N LEU A 10 8.00 18.31 -2.04
CA LEU A 10 6.67 18.10 -2.61
C LEU A 10 5.69 19.13 -2.06
N ALA A 11 5.00 19.80 -2.97
CA ALA A 11 3.88 20.67 -2.63
C ALA A 11 2.68 20.35 -3.50
N THR A 12 1.50 20.30 -2.89
CA THR A 12 0.24 19.98 -3.55
C THR A 12 -0.83 20.94 -3.11
N ARG A 13 -1.47 21.61 -4.09
CA ARG A 13 -2.55 22.55 -3.85
C ARG A 13 -3.74 22.21 -4.73
N PHE A 14 -4.92 22.26 -4.18
CA PHE A 14 -6.19 22.25 -4.91
C PHE A 14 -6.86 23.61 -4.68
N ASP A 15 -7.07 24.34 -5.76
CA ASP A 15 -7.54 25.73 -5.72
C ASP A 15 -6.69 26.58 -4.76
N GLU A 16 -7.27 27.11 -3.71
CA GLU A 16 -6.58 27.93 -2.69
C GLU A 16 -6.07 27.08 -1.49
N HIS A 17 -6.37 25.78 -1.43
CA HIS A 17 -6.06 24.93 -0.28
C HIS A 17 -4.80 24.09 -0.50
N TRP A 18 -3.82 24.28 0.36
CA TRP A 18 -2.63 23.45 0.39
C TRP A 18 -2.91 22.12 1.11
N VAL A 19 -2.54 21.03 0.46
CA VAL A 19 -2.59 19.68 1.04
C VAL A 19 -1.20 19.28 1.53
N HIS A 20 -0.16 19.55 0.72
CA HIS A 20 1.22 19.32 1.12
C HIS A 20 2.06 20.58 0.88
N ARG A 21 3.05 20.82 1.75
CA ARG A 21 4.00 21.94 1.65
C ARG A 21 5.39 21.46 2.05
N ASP A 22 6.35 21.54 1.11
CA ASP A 22 7.75 21.18 1.33
C ASP A 22 7.89 19.82 2.04
N LEU A 23 7.18 18.81 1.50
CA LEU A 23 7.16 17.47 2.05
C LEU A 23 8.32 16.68 1.47
N ASP A 24 9.16 16.16 2.37
CA ASP A 24 10.24 15.23 2.06
C ASP A 24 9.97 13.89 2.71
N LEU A 25 10.24 12.79 1.99
CA LEU A 25 10.13 11.42 2.47
C LEU A 25 11.06 10.52 1.68
N GLU A 26 11.84 9.70 2.37
CA GLU A 26 12.71 8.71 1.75
C GLU A 26 12.44 7.35 2.39
N ILE A 27 12.01 6.37 1.59
CA ILE A 27 11.66 5.01 2.01
C ILE A 27 12.68 4.06 1.39
N GLU A 28 13.37 3.31 2.22
CA GLU A 28 14.37 2.35 1.77
C GLU A 28 13.73 1.08 1.22
N ALA A 29 14.46 0.38 0.34
CA ALA A 29 14.01 -0.90 -0.20
C ALA A 29 13.88 -1.95 0.92
N GLY A 30 12.77 -2.71 0.91
CA GLY A 30 12.45 -3.74 1.89
C GLY A 30 11.77 -3.24 3.16
N GLU A 31 11.54 -1.93 3.32
CA GLU A 31 10.78 -1.40 4.46
C GLU A 31 9.28 -1.65 4.32
N LEU A 32 8.63 -1.90 5.45
CA LEU A 32 7.17 -1.94 5.59
C LEU A 32 6.74 -0.65 6.30
N VAL A 33 6.21 0.31 5.56
CA VAL A 33 5.96 1.68 6.04
C VAL A 33 4.46 1.96 6.11
N SER A 34 3.98 2.38 7.29
CA SER A 34 2.64 2.95 7.42
C SER A 34 2.66 4.47 7.32
N LEU A 35 1.88 5.02 6.41
CA LEU A 35 1.59 6.44 6.30
C LEU A 35 0.31 6.75 7.10
N VAL A 36 0.48 7.45 8.21
CA VAL A 36 -0.61 7.81 9.13
C VAL A 36 -0.80 9.32 9.21
N GLY A 37 -1.97 9.74 9.68
CA GLY A 37 -2.29 11.16 9.81
C GLY A 37 -3.79 11.38 10.02
N GLY A 38 -4.20 12.56 10.41
CA GLY A 38 -5.59 12.92 10.61
C GLY A 38 -6.44 12.80 9.33
N SER A 39 -7.77 12.80 9.50
CA SER A 39 -8.68 12.89 8.35
C SER A 39 -8.38 14.17 7.58
N GLY A 40 -8.32 14.09 6.26
CA GLY A 40 -8.01 15.25 5.40
C GLY A 40 -6.54 15.68 5.38
N SER A 41 -5.61 15.01 6.07
CA SER A 41 -4.18 15.37 6.05
C SER A 41 -3.48 15.17 4.69
N GLY A 42 -4.13 14.48 3.73
CA GLY A 42 -3.57 14.29 2.39
C GLY A 42 -2.92 12.91 2.14
N LYS A 43 -3.07 11.93 3.02
CA LYS A 43 -2.47 10.58 2.85
C LYS A 43 -2.82 9.92 1.51
N THR A 44 -4.10 9.84 1.19
CA THR A 44 -4.57 9.29 -0.09
C THR A 44 -4.09 10.13 -1.28
N THR A 45 -3.97 11.44 -1.12
CA THR A 45 -3.39 12.34 -2.14
C THR A 45 -1.93 11.99 -2.37
N LEU A 46 -1.14 11.84 -1.30
CA LEU A 46 0.27 11.46 -1.39
C LEU A 46 0.43 10.07 -2.01
N LEU A 47 -0.40 9.09 -1.61
CA LEU A 47 -0.39 7.76 -2.21
C LEU A 47 -0.71 7.82 -3.72
N ARG A 48 -1.74 8.57 -4.13
CA ARG A 48 -2.07 8.76 -5.55
C ARG A 48 -0.96 9.42 -6.35
N GLN A 49 -0.17 10.28 -5.72
CA GLN A 49 1.01 10.88 -6.34
C GLN A 49 2.14 9.85 -6.48
N MET A 50 2.38 9.01 -5.47
CA MET A 50 3.36 7.91 -5.56
C MET A 50 2.98 6.85 -6.62
N VAL A 51 1.69 6.66 -6.88
CA VAL A 51 1.19 5.76 -7.95
C VAL A 51 1.30 6.42 -9.34
N GLY A 52 1.49 7.74 -9.41
CA GLY A 52 1.50 8.48 -10.67
C GLY A 52 0.10 8.79 -11.23
N LEU A 53 -0.93 8.77 -10.38
CA LEU A 53 -2.32 9.12 -10.73
C LEU A 53 -2.62 10.60 -10.52
N LEU A 54 -1.75 11.32 -9.84
CA LEU A 54 -1.90 12.74 -9.54
C LEU A 54 -0.54 13.43 -9.59
N LEU A 55 -0.45 14.50 -10.40
CA LEU A 55 0.74 15.33 -10.44
C LEU A 55 0.80 16.27 -9.22
N PRO A 56 1.97 16.43 -8.59
CA PRO A 56 2.15 17.47 -7.58
C PRO A 56 2.17 18.86 -8.23
N THR A 57 1.91 19.89 -7.44
CA THR A 57 2.05 21.30 -7.90
C THR A 57 3.53 21.66 -8.10
N ARG A 58 4.42 21.13 -7.24
CA ARG A 58 5.88 21.24 -7.36
C ARG A 58 6.55 20.11 -6.58
N GLY A 59 7.86 19.97 -6.75
CA GLY A 59 8.67 18.92 -6.12
C GLY A 59 8.89 17.72 -7.03
N GLU A 60 9.65 16.75 -6.56
CA GLU A 60 10.02 15.55 -7.31
C GLU A 60 9.62 14.30 -6.56
N ILE A 61 9.12 13.31 -7.31
CA ILE A 61 8.88 11.95 -6.81
C ILE A 61 9.68 10.98 -7.67
N ARG A 62 10.52 10.19 -7.02
CA ARG A 62 11.23 9.07 -7.64
C ARG A 62 10.74 7.77 -7.02
N VAL A 63 10.52 6.77 -7.86
CA VAL A 63 10.12 5.41 -7.46
C VAL A 63 11.14 4.44 -8.05
N LEU A 64 11.68 3.56 -7.22
CA LEU A 64 12.70 2.58 -7.61
C LEU A 64 13.89 3.23 -8.36
N GLY A 65 14.31 4.40 -7.88
CA GLY A 65 15.42 5.18 -8.43
C GLY A 65 15.09 5.99 -9.67
N GLU A 66 13.88 5.86 -10.25
CA GLU A 66 13.48 6.56 -11.47
C GLU A 66 12.48 7.69 -11.21
N PRO A 67 12.56 8.84 -11.93
CA PRO A 67 11.56 9.88 -11.82
C PRO A 67 10.20 9.34 -12.30
N LEU A 68 9.17 9.56 -11.48
CA LEU A 68 7.82 9.03 -11.73
C LEU A 68 7.11 9.77 -12.87
N PHE A 69 7.47 11.05 -13.10
CA PHE A 69 6.87 11.93 -14.10
C PHE A 69 7.95 12.47 -15.03
N GLY A 70 7.56 12.80 -16.27
CA GLY A 70 8.44 13.47 -17.23
C GLY A 70 9.39 12.56 -18.01
N GLY A 71 9.31 11.24 -17.82
CA GLY A 71 10.13 10.26 -18.55
C GLY A 71 9.56 9.83 -19.91
N GLY A 72 8.37 10.30 -20.25
CA GLY A 72 7.62 9.88 -21.43
C GLY A 72 6.80 8.60 -21.20
N PRO A 73 5.78 8.33 -22.05
CA PRO A 73 4.76 7.32 -21.80
C PRO A 73 5.31 5.88 -21.67
N GLU A 74 6.34 5.54 -22.45
CA GLU A 74 6.91 4.18 -22.42
C GLU A 74 7.68 3.92 -21.13
N ARG A 75 8.51 4.87 -20.70
CA ARG A 75 9.28 4.77 -19.46
C ARG A 75 8.36 4.76 -18.25
N GLU A 76 7.38 5.64 -18.20
CA GLU A 76 6.39 5.67 -17.12
C GLU A 76 5.58 4.37 -17.05
N ARG A 77 5.22 3.78 -18.21
CA ARG A 77 4.55 2.48 -18.26
C ARG A 77 5.46 1.36 -17.76
N ALA A 78 6.73 1.36 -18.17
CA ALA A 78 7.71 0.37 -17.70
C ALA A 78 7.90 0.46 -16.19
N LEU A 79 8.02 1.66 -15.64
CA LEU A 79 8.14 1.88 -14.20
C LEU A 79 6.89 1.40 -13.44
N ARG A 80 5.68 1.72 -13.93
CA ARG A 80 4.42 1.29 -13.30
C ARG A 80 4.21 -0.22 -13.25
N ARG A 81 4.90 -1.00 -14.09
CA ARG A 81 4.88 -2.47 -14.01
C ARG A 81 5.69 -3.02 -12.85
N ARG A 82 6.59 -2.23 -12.26
CA ARG A 82 7.45 -2.62 -11.15
C ARG A 82 6.82 -2.37 -9.78
N PHE A 83 5.64 -1.79 -9.70
CA PHE A 83 4.92 -1.63 -8.44
C PHE A 83 3.45 -2.06 -8.55
N GLY A 84 2.92 -2.63 -7.48
CA GLY A 84 1.54 -3.04 -7.34
C GLY A 84 0.74 -2.06 -6.52
N VAL A 85 -0.56 -1.94 -6.80
CA VAL A 85 -1.47 -1.05 -6.07
C VAL A 85 -2.72 -1.81 -5.62
N LEU A 86 -3.06 -1.66 -4.34
CA LEU A 86 -4.33 -2.11 -3.79
C LEU A 86 -5.11 -0.90 -3.28
N PHE A 87 -6.24 -0.61 -3.91
CA PHE A 87 -7.15 0.46 -3.51
C PHE A 87 -8.13 0.01 -2.42
N GLN A 88 -8.64 0.95 -1.65
CA GLN A 88 -9.50 0.72 -0.49
C GLN A 88 -10.65 -0.26 -0.73
N GLN A 89 -11.31 -0.20 -1.87
CA GLN A 89 -12.42 -1.13 -2.24
C GLN A 89 -11.97 -2.30 -3.13
N GLY A 90 -10.65 -2.55 -3.24
CA GLY A 90 -10.09 -3.58 -4.12
C GLY A 90 -10.09 -3.22 -5.60
N ALA A 91 -11.00 -2.37 -6.05
CA ALA A 91 -11.13 -1.91 -7.45
C ALA A 91 -11.09 -3.06 -8.48
N LEU A 92 -11.76 -4.18 -8.19
CA LEU A 92 -11.89 -5.28 -9.13
C LEU A 92 -12.79 -4.88 -10.29
N PHE A 93 -12.48 -5.37 -11.49
CA PHE A 93 -13.36 -5.26 -12.64
C PHE A 93 -14.58 -6.14 -12.42
N SER A 94 -15.76 -5.55 -12.25
CA SER A 94 -16.99 -6.25 -11.90
C SER A 94 -17.48 -7.22 -12.97
N ALA A 95 -17.09 -6.99 -14.23
CA ALA A 95 -17.42 -7.84 -15.37
C ALA A 95 -16.42 -8.99 -15.60
N PHE A 96 -15.38 -9.08 -14.79
CA PHE A 96 -14.34 -10.09 -14.90
C PHE A 96 -14.42 -11.08 -13.73
N SER A 97 -14.18 -12.36 -14.03
CA SER A 97 -13.99 -13.37 -12.99
C SER A 97 -12.77 -13.03 -12.10
N VAL A 98 -12.60 -13.73 -11.00
CA VAL A 98 -11.38 -13.66 -10.18
C VAL A 98 -10.15 -13.97 -11.04
N PHE A 99 -10.24 -15.04 -11.85
CA PHE A 99 -9.16 -15.40 -12.79
C PHE A 99 -8.81 -14.24 -13.71
N ASP A 100 -9.80 -13.67 -14.38
CA ASP A 100 -9.56 -12.60 -15.36
C ASP A 100 -9.06 -11.31 -14.71
N ASN A 101 -9.50 -10.99 -13.49
CA ASN A 101 -8.95 -9.88 -12.73
C ASN A 101 -7.44 -10.03 -12.48
N ILE A 102 -6.96 -11.23 -12.13
CA ILE A 102 -5.54 -11.49 -11.88
C ILE A 102 -4.78 -11.66 -13.20
N ALA A 103 -5.38 -12.27 -14.21
CA ALA A 103 -4.78 -12.47 -15.54
C ALA A 103 -4.63 -11.16 -16.33
N PHE A 104 -5.46 -10.15 -16.07
CA PHE A 104 -5.51 -8.93 -16.86
C PHE A 104 -4.14 -8.25 -17.01
N PRO A 105 -3.37 -7.93 -15.94
CA PRO A 105 -2.05 -7.33 -16.09
C PRO A 105 -1.06 -8.23 -16.83
N LEU A 106 -1.16 -9.54 -16.71
CA LEU A 106 -0.31 -10.50 -17.44
C LEU A 106 -0.60 -10.50 -18.94
N ARG A 107 -1.87 -10.47 -19.32
CA ARG A 107 -2.30 -10.38 -20.74
C ARG A 107 -1.85 -9.07 -21.38
N GLU A 108 -1.89 -7.97 -20.63
CA GLU A 108 -1.42 -6.65 -21.10
C GLU A 108 0.09 -6.61 -21.42
N LEU A 109 0.88 -7.54 -20.91
CA LEU A 109 2.28 -7.69 -21.31
C LEU A 109 2.43 -8.15 -22.78
N LYS A 110 1.44 -8.89 -23.32
CA LYS A 110 1.44 -9.48 -24.69
C LYS A 110 2.68 -10.34 -24.99
N ARG A 111 3.21 -11.03 -23.97
CA ARG A 111 4.45 -11.82 -24.05
C ARG A 111 4.29 -13.25 -23.53
N LEU A 112 3.17 -13.55 -22.88
CA LEU A 112 2.88 -14.83 -22.25
C LEU A 112 1.76 -15.53 -23.02
N ASP A 113 1.83 -16.86 -23.14
CA ASP A 113 0.72 -17.67 -23.61
C ASP A 113 -0.32 -17.92 -22.49
N GLU A 114 -1.53 -18.34 -22.86
CA GLU A 114 -2.63 -18.53 -21.90
C GLU A 114 -2.38 -19.70 -20.93
N ALA A 115 -1.54 -20.68 -21.27
CA ALA A 115 -1.18 -21.76 -20.35
C ALA A 115 -0.28 -21.22 -19.23
N THR A 116 0.74 -20.46 -19.57
CA THR A 116 1.62 -19.78 -18.60
C THR A 116 0.82 -18.80 -17.74
N ILE A 117 -0.10 -18.02 -18.33
CA ILE A 117 -0.96 -17.09 -17.57
C ILE A 117 -1.82 -17.86 -16.56
N ARG A 118 -2.38 -19.01 -16.95
CA ARG A 118 -3.16 -19.86 -16.05
C ARG A 118 -2.36 -20.31 -14.84
N ASP A 119 -1.15 -20.82 -15.07
CA ASP A 119 -0.28 -21.30 -14.00
C ASP A 119 0.11 -20.17 -13.04
N LEU A 120 0.44 -18.99 -13.58
CA LEU A 120 0.75 -17.81 -12.78
C LEU A 120 -0.47 -17.35 -11.97
N VAL A 121 -1.66 -17.33 -12.55
CA VAL A 121 -2.89 -16.95 -11.81
C VAL A 121 -3.16 -17.92 -10.66
N MET A 122 -3.03 -19.24 -10.89
CA MET A 122 -3.21 -20.24 -9.83
C MET A 122 -2.17 -20.07 -8.72
N LEU A 123 -0.92 -19.80 -9.06
CA LEU A 123 0.12 -19.47 -8.07
C LEU A 123 -0.25 -18.23 -7.26
N LYS A 124 -0.70 -17.14 -7.90
CA LYS A 124 -1.08 -15.92 -7.18
C LYS A 124 -2.32 -16.11 -6.30
N LEU A 125 -3.25 -16.99 -6.68
CA LEU A 125 -4.38 -17.37 -5.83
C LEU A 125 -3.92 -18.12 -4.57
N ASP A 126 -3.00 -19.08 -4.73
CA ASP A 126 -2.43 -19.82 -3.61
C ASP A 126 -1.67 -18.89 -2.65
N MET A 127 -0.84 -18.00 -3.18
CA MET A 127 -0.10 -16.99 -2.41
C MET A 127 -1.00 -16.12 -1.52
N VAL A 128 -2.25 -15.87 -1.91
CA VAL A 128 -3.22 -15.11 -1.12
C VAL A 128 -4.23 -15.99 -0.37
N GLU A 129 -3.94 -17.28 -0.24
CA GLU A 129 -4.73 -18.26 0.50
C GLU A 129 -6.17 -18.40 -0.05
N LEU A 130 -6.32 -18.34 -1.37
CA LEU A 130 -7.58 -18.60 -2.07
C LEU A 130 -7.51 -19.95 -2.80
N LEU A 131 -8.59 -20.71 -2.71
CA LEU A 131 -8.65 -22.03 -3.34
C LEU A 131 -8.84 -21.90 -4.86
N PRO A 132 -8.34 -22.86 -5.68
CA PRO A 132 -8.46 -22.84 -7.14
C PRO A 132 -9.91 -22.66 -7.65
N ARG A 133 -10.89 -23.22 -6.94
CA ARG A 133 -12.32 -23.07 -7.30
C ARG A 133 -12.82 -21.62 -7.27
N HIS A 134 -12.15 -20.74 -6.49
CA HIS A 134 -12.53 -19.33 -6.42
C HIS A 134 -12.14 -18.55 -7.68
N ALA A 135 -11.29 -19.11 -8.55
CA ALA A 135 -10.89 -18.49 -9.82
C ALA A 135 -12.07 -18.13 -10.73
N TYR A 136 -13.14 -18.91 -10.65
CA TYR A 136 -14.32 -18.79 -11.54
C TYR A 136 -15.43 -17.91 -10.95
N LEU A 137 -15.31 -17.45 -9.72
CA LEU A 137 -16.28 -16.55 -9.09
C LEU A 137 -16.20 -15.15 -9.68
N MET A 138 -17.35 -14.47 -9.69
CA MET A 138 -17.43 -13.05 -10.02
C MET A 138 -17.25 -12.21 -8.75
N PRO A 139 -16.80 -10.95 -8.85
CA PRO A 139 -16.62 -10.07 -7.67
C PRO A 139 -17.86 -9.95 -6.78
N ALA A 140 -19.06 -10.02 -7.35
CA ALA A 140 -20.33 -9.97 -6.61
C ALA A 140 -20.58 -11.19 -5.72
N GLU A 141 -19.88 -12.31 -5.96
CA GLU A 141 -20.00 -13.56 -5.21
C GLU A 141 -18.94 -13.65 -4.08
N LEU A 142 -18.06 -12.67 -3.98
CA LEU A 142 -16.96 -12.67 -3.02
C LEU A 142 -17.35 -11.99 -1.70
N SER A 143 -16.84 -12.52 -0.59
CA SER A 143 -16.83 -11.78 0.67
C SER A 143 -15.84 -10.59 0.61
N GLY A 144 -16.00 -9.60 1.49
CA GLY A 144 -15.10 -8.44 1.54
C GLY A 144 -13.62 -8.85 1.70
N GLY A 145 -13.32 -9.84 2.52
CA GLY A 145 -11.96 -10.37 2.68
C GLY A 145 -11.43 -11.04 1.40
N MET A 146 -12.28 -11.79 0.68
CA MET A 146 -11.90 -12.38 -0.61
C MET A 146 -11.62 -11.29 -1.66
N ILE A 147 -12.42 -10.23 -1.72
CA ILE A 147 -12.17 -9.09 -2.61
C ILE A 147 -10.77 -8.50 -2.37
N LYS A 148 -10.39 -8.30 -1.09
CA LYS A 148 -9.06 -7.79 -0.73
C LYS A 148 -7.93 -8.74 -1.15
N ARG A 149 -8.11 -10.05 -0.94
CA ARG A 149 -7.15 -11.08 -1.35
C ARG A 149 -6.98 -11.17 -2.87
N VAL A 150 -8.07 -11.12 -3.64
CA VAL A 150 -8.01 -11.07 -5.11
C VAL A 150 -7.32 -9.79 -5.60
N ALA A 151 -7.62 -8.64 -4.98
CA ALA A 151 -6.96 -7.39 -5.32
C ALA A 151 -5.45 -7.41 -5.00
N LEU A 152 -5.05 -8.06 -3.89
CA LEU A 152 -3.65 -8.31 -3.56
C LEU A 152 -3.00 -9.24 -4.59
N ALA A 153 -3.64 -10.37 -4.95
CA ALA A 153 -3.14 -11.28 -5.98
C ALA A 153 -2.92 -10.56 -7.32
N ARG A 154 -3.87 -9.72 -7.73
CA ARG A 154 -3.73 -8.90 -8.94
C ARG A 154 -2.57 -7.90 -8.84
N SER A 155 -2.38 -7.25 -7.70
CA SER A 155 -1.26 -6.32 -7.50
C SER A 155 0.11 -7.02 -7.52
N LEU A 156 0.16 -8.31 -7.19
CA LEU A 156 1.35 -9.16 -7.23
C LEU A 156 1.59 -9.84 -8.59
N ALA A 157 0.66 -9.72 -9.55
CA ALA A 157 0.70 -10.48 -10.78
C ALA A 157 1.96 -10.23 -11.62
N LEU A 158 2.48 -9.00 -11.62
CA LEU A 158 3.69 -8.60 -12.34
C LEU A 158 4.98 -8.67 -11.51
N GLU A 159 4.95 -9.33 -10.35
CA GLU A 159 6.11 -9.47 -9.45
C GLU A 159 6.74 -8.12 -9.09
N PRO A 160 5.97 -7.22 -8.48
CA PRO A 160 6.43 -5.88 -8.17
C PRO A 160 7.55 -5.88 -7.11
N GLU A 161 8.35 -4.80 -7.09
CA GLU A 161 9.34 -4.51 -6.05
C GLU A 161 8.75 -3.64 -4.93
N LEU A 162 7.64 -2.95 -5.21
CA LEU A 162 6.95 -2.03 -4.31
C LEU A 162 5.45 -2.30 -4.33
N LEU A 163 4.82 -2.39 -3.15
CA LEU A 163 3.36 -2.41 -2.98
C LEU A 163 2.88 -1.11 -2.33
N LEU A 164 1.86 -0.51 -2.92
CA LEU A 164 1.18 0.69 -2.43
C LEU A 164 -0.26 0.32 -2.06
N LEU A 165 -0.61 0.38 -0.77
CA LEU A 165 -1.87 -0.12 -0.23
C LEU A 165 -2.67 1.03 0.40
N ASP A 166 -3.89 1.26 -0.08
CA ASP A 166 -4.80 2.26 0.47
C ASP A 166 -5.85 1.58 1.35
N GLU A 167 -5.76 1.77 2.67
CA GLU A 167 -6.68 1.22 3.69
C GLU A 167 -6.96 -0.28 3.46
N PRO A 168 -5.93 -1.14 3.48
CA PRO A 168 -6.05 -2.54 3.06
C PRO A 168 -7.03 -3.36 3.91
N THR A 169 -7.19 -3.03 5.20
CA THR A 169 -8.04 -3.73 6.16
C THR A 169 -9.42 -3.09 6.36
N ALA A 170 -9.65 -1.90 5.76
CA ALA A 170 -10.92 -1.21 5.93
C ALA A 170 -12.12 -2.06 5.52
N GLY A 171 -13.12 -2.14 6.43
CA GLY A 171 -14.36 -2.90 6.22
C GLY A 171 -14.25 -4.40 6.49
N LEU A 172 -13.11 -4.88 7.01
CA LEU A 172 -12.96 -6.23 7.52
C LEU A 172 -13.31 -6.28 9.01
N ASP A 173 -13.81 -7.44 9.47
CA ASP A 173 -13.87 -7.75 10.90
C ASP A 173 -12.46 -7.96 11.46
N PRO A 174 -12.26 -7.88 12.80
CA PRO A 174 -10.94 -7.97 13.42
C PRO A 174 -10.14 -9.21 13.01
N ASP A 175 -10.75 -10.41 13.06
CA ASP A 175 -10.05 -11.66 12.76
C ASP A 175 -9.56 -11.71 11.29
N ARG A 176 -10.38 -11.23 10.37
CA ARG A 176 -10.01 -11.14 8.94
C ARG A 176 -8.97 -10.06 8.69
N SER A 177 -9.04 -8.94 9.42
CA SER A 177 -8.04 -7.89 9.38
C SER A 177 -6.68 -8.44 9.79
N ASP A 178 -6.59 -9.12 10.94
CA ASP A 178 -5.36 -9.74 11.45
C ASP A 178 -4.80 -10.79 10.50
N SER A 179 -5.67 -11.64 9.93
CA SER A 179 -5.26 -12.63 8.94
C SER A 179 -4.68 -11.96 7.70
N PHE A 180 -5.28 -10.87 7.23
CA PHE A 180 -4.81 -10.14 6.05
C PHE A 180 -3.50 -9.38 6.31
N VAL A 181 -3.34 -8.81 7.50
CA VAL A 181 -2.08 -8.16 7.95
C VAL A 181 -0.94 -9.18 7.98
N ARG A 182 -1.17 -10.37 8.59
CA ARG A 182 -0.18 -11.45 8.59
C ARG A 182 0.21 -11.88 7.18
N LEU A 183 -0.76 -12.02 6.29
CA LEU A 183 -0.52 -12.36 4.88
C LEU A 183 0.39 -11.33 4.19
N ILE A 184 0.07 -10.03 4.30
CA ILE A 184 0.89 -8.96 3.70
C ILE A 184 2.31 -8.98 4.29
N ARG A 185 2.46 -9.16 5.60
CA ARG A 185 3.76 -9.21 6.27
C ARG A 185 4.58 -10.40 5.79
N THR A 186 3.98 -11.58 5.68
CA THR A 186 4.65 -12.79 5.18
C THR A 186 5.11 -12.59 3.75
N LEU A 187 4.22 -12.17 2.85
CA LEU A 187 4.57 -11.90 1.45
C LEU A 187 5.63 -10.81 1.31
N GLY A 188 5.53 -9.75 2.11
CA GLY A 188 6.54 -8.68 2.13
C GLY A 188 7.93 -9.20 2.44
N ARG A 189 8.06 -10.09 3.43
CA ARG A 189 9.35 -10.68 3.84
C ARG A 189 9.86 -11.73 2.83
N GLU A 190 9.00 -12.65 2.42
CA GLU A 190 9.39 -13.77 1.54
C GLU A 190 9.77 -13.28 0.14
N LEU A 191 9.09 -12.26 -0.36
CA LEU A 191 9.35 -11.70 -1.69
C LEU A 191 10.29 -10.49 -1.66
N GLY A 192 10.75 -10.05 -0.48
CA GLY A 192 11.62 -8.88 -0.35
C GLY A 192 10.97 -7.57 -0.78
N LEU A 193 9.63 -7.46 -0.62
CA LEU A 193 8.88 -6.29 -1.08
C LEU A 193 9.09 -5.07 -0.18
N THR A 194 9.15 -3.91 -0.78
CA THR A 194 8.85 -2.66 -0.07
C THR A 194 7.34 -2.48 -0.03
N VAL A 195 6.78 -2.14 1.13
CA VAL A 195 5.34 -1.93 1.27
C VAL A 195 5.09 -0.56 1.88
N VAL A 196 4.27 0.24 1.21
CA VAL A 196 3.77 1.51 1.76
C VAL A 196 2.26 1.41 1.88
N LEU A 197 1.74 1.53 3.08
CA LEU A 197 0.30 1.49 3.30
C LEU A 197 -0.20 2.77 3.95
N VAL A 198 -1.36 3.23 3.52
CA VAL A 198 -2.14 4.23 4.22
C VAL A 198 -3.09 3.51 5.14
N THR A 199 -3.09 3.85 6.43
CA THR A 199 -4.06 3.33 7.39
C THR A 199 -4.34 4.33 8.51
N HIS A 200 -5.52 4.22 9.10
CA HIS A 200 -5.89 4.85 10.37
C HIS A 200 -6.10 3.81 11.48
N ASP A 201 -5.96 2.52 11.13
CA ASP A 201 -6.09 1.39 12.05
C ASP A 201 -4.74 1.08 12.70
N LEU A 202 -4.72 1.16 14.03
CA LEU A 202 -3.50 1.00 14.82
C LEU A 202 -3.08 -0.46 14.95
N ASP A 203 -4.03 -1.40 14.91
CA ASP A 203 -3.71 -2.83 14.92
C ASP A 203 -3.01 -3.23 13.63
N THR A 204 -3.51 -2.77 12.49
CA THR A 204 -2.84 -2.93 11.19
C THR A 204 -1.44 -2.31 11.19
N LEU A 205 -1.31 -1.08 11.71
CA LEU A 205 -0.02 -0.39 11.81
C LEU A 205 0.97 -1.18 12.66
N ALA A 206 0.58 -1.58 13.86
CA ALA A 206 1.44 -2.29 14.79
C ALA A 206 1.79 -3.71 14.30
N GLY A 207 0.86 -4.38 13.62
CA GLY A 207 1.07 -5.72 13.08
C GLY A 207 1.95 -5.80 11.83
N LEU A 208 2.10 -4.69 11.09
CA LEU A 208 2.78 -4.70 9.79
C LEU A 208 4.05 -3.85 9.74
N SER A 209 4.05 -2.66 10.36
CA SER A 209 5.03 -1.62 10.03
C SER A 209 6.38 -1.80 10.71
N THR A 210 7.45 -1.67 9.94
CA THR A 210 8.81 -1.48 10.47
C THR A 210 9.08 -0.01 10.80
N ARG A 211 8.46 0.90 10.01
CA ARG A 211 8.52 2.35 10.20
C ARG A 211 7.16 3.01 10.00
N VAL A 212 7.01 4.18 10.58
CA VAL A 212 5.79 5.00 10.49
C VAL A 212 6.14 6.39 9.99
N ALA A 213 5.48 6.82 8.91
CA ALA A 213 5.51 8.18 8.41
C ALA A 213 4.26 8.93 8.90
N VAL A 214 4.43 9.92 9.73
CA VAL A 214 3.35 10.73 10.31
C VAL A 214 3.14 11.98 9.47
N LEU A 215 2.01 12.05 8.76
CA LEU A 215 1.62 13.20 7.95
C LEU A 215 0.71 14.14 8.76
N ALA A 216 1.25 15.27 9.15
CA ALA A 216 0.55 16.32 9.85
C ALA A 216 1.07 17.71 9.40
N GLU A 217 0.28 18.77 9.58
CA GLU A 217 0.69 20.13 9.24
C GLU A 217 1.23 20.28 7.81
N HIS A 218 0.62 19.55 6.86
CA HIS A 218 0.97 19.54 5.43
C HIS A 218 2.33 18.91 5.07
N ARG A 219 3.05 18.30 6.03
CA ARG A 219 4.39 17.70 5.84
C ARG A 219 4.55 16.39 6.60
N ILE A 220 5.64 15.68 6.36
CA ILE A 220 6.03 14.55 7.21
C ILE A 220 6.59 15.13 8.51
N LEU A 221 5.83 14.94 9.59
CA LEU A 221 6.21 15.37 10.93
C LEU A 221 7.27 14.46 11.55
N ALA A 222 7.16 13.16 11.29
CA ALA A 222 8.08 12.15 11.79
C ALA A 222 8.14 10.97 10.82
N TYR A 223 9.31 10.36 10.70
CA TYR A 223 9.52 9.10 9.97
C TYR A 223 10.53 8.25 10.73
N ASP A 224 10.05 7.26 11.48
CA ASP A 224 10.88 6.38 12.30
C ASP A 224 10.10 5.12 12.73
N THR A 225 10.72 4.29 13.58
CA THR A 225 10.04 3.19 14.27
C THR A 225 8.88 3.72 15.14
N ILE A 226 7.89 2.87 15.41
CA ILE A 226 6.75 3.26 16.26
C ILE A 226 7.23 3.79 17.62
N ASP A 227 8.19 3.10 18.26
CA ASP A 227 8.70 3.49 19.58
C ASP A 227 9.43 4.84 19.56
N ALA A 228 10.13 5.18 18.49
CA ALA A 228 10.77 6.48 18.32
C ALA A 228 9.73 7.60 18.09
N VAL A 229 8.71 7.34 17.25
CA VAL A 229 7.61 8.28 17.00
C VAL A 229 6.84 8.60 18.28
N LEU A 230 6.57 7.59 19.13
CA LEU A 230 5.85 7.76 20.40
C LEU A 230 6.59 8.66 21.43
N ARG A 231 7.92 8.84 21.28
CA ARG A 231 8.73 9.71 22.15
C ARG A 231 8.67 11.18 21.73
N ILE A 232 8.14 11.48 20.55
CA ILE A 232 8.06 12.85 20.04
C ILE A 232 6.93 13.58 20.77
N ASP A 233 7.28 14.67 21.47
CA ASP A 233 6.30 15.51 22.16
C ASP A 233 5.59 16.44 21.17
N HIS A 234 4.52 15.91 20.55
CA HIS A 234 3.70 16.64 19.60
C HIS A 234 2.20 16.36 19.86
N PRO A 235 1.33 17.38 19.86
CA PRO A 235 -0.09 17.22 20.16
C PRO A 235 -0.79 16.20 19.26
N PHE A 236 -0.47 16.18 17.96
CA PHE A 236 -1.04 15.23 17.02
C PHE A 236 -0.63 13.79 17.38
N ILE A 237 0.66 13.55 17.68
CA ILE A 237 1.17 12.21 18.03
C ILE A 237 0.51 11.71 19.31
N ARG A 238 0.42 12.56 20.35
CA ARG A 238 -0.28 12.20 21.58
C ARG A 238 -1.74 11.84 21.34
N ASN A 239 -2.47 12.64 20.59
CA ASN A 239 -3.88 12.39 20.33
C ASN A 239 -4.12 11.15 19.44
N PHE A 240 -3.23 10.89 18.47
CA PHE A 240 -3.39 9.78 17.54
C PHE A 240 -2.99 8.44 18.16
N PHE A 241 -1.85 8.39 18.85
CA PHE A 241 -1.28 7.15 19.35
C PHE A 241 -1.52 6.86 20.83
N LEU A 242 -1.72 7.87 21.66
CA LEU A 242 -1.83 7.72 23.12
C LEU A 242 -3.26 7.88 23.65
N SER A 243 -4.27 7.87 22.79
CA SER A 243 -5.66 7.69 23.25
C SER A 243 -5.82 6.30 23.91
N GLU A 244 -6.73 6.13 24.86
CA GLU A 244 -6.94 4.86 25.57
C GLU A 244 -7.15 3.68 24.62
N ARG A 245 -7.81 3.90 23.48
CA ARG A 245 -8.03 2.89 22.44
C ARG A 245 -6.73 2.53 21.74
N SER A 246 -5.88 3.50 21.48
CA SER A 246 -4.59 3.35 20.79
C SER A 246 -3.57 2.57 21.61
N VAL A 247 -3.50 2.84 22.92
CA VAL A 247 -2.58 2.14 23.83
C VAL A 247 -2.89 0.65 23.89
N ARG A 248 -4.19 0.29 23.98
CA ARG A 248 -4.60 -1.13 23.99
C ARG A 248 -4.22 -1.87 22.71
N ALA A 249 -4.39 -1.25 21.55
CA ALA A 249 -4.02 -1.83 20.25
C ALA A 249 -2.51 -2.09 20.17
N LEU A 250 -1.69 -1.12 20.52
CA LEU A 250 -0.23 -1.23 20.51
C LEU A 250 0.32 -2.27 21.50
N GLU A 251 -0.30 -2.40 22.69
CA GLU A 251 0.07 -3.42 23.67
C GLU A 251 -0.29 -4.84 23.21
N SER A 252 -1.45 -5.00 22.58
CA SER A 252 -1.90 -6.29 22.04
C SER A 252 -0.99 -6.80 20.93
N ALA A 253 -0.57 -5.91 20.03
CA ALA A 253 0.34 -6.24 18.93
C ALA A 253 1.74 -6.64 19.40
N LYS A 254 2.27 -6.01 20.47
CA LYS A 254 3.56 -6.40 21.08
C LYS A 254 3.54 -7.82 21.64
N ARG A 255 2.40 -8.29 22.19
CA ARG A 255 2.25 -9.67 22.74
C ARG A 255 2.13 -10.75 21.66
N LEU A 256 1.81 -10.39 20.42
CA LEU A 256 1.66 -11.32 19.28
C LEU A 256 2.95 -11.41 18.43
N GLY A 257 3.93 -10.57 18.70
CA GLY A 257 5.20 -10.49 17.97
C GLY A 257 6.38 -11.21 18.63
N ASP A 258 6.19 -11.65 19.87
CA ASP A 258 7.08 -12.55 20.63
C ASP A 258 6.60 -14.01 20.46
#